data_05cec1173472c14cba666afafbcafa83
#
_entry.id   05cec1173472c14cba666afafbcafa83
#
_cell.length_a   1.000
_cell.length_b   1.000
_cell.length_c   1.000
_cell.angle_alpha   90.00
_cell.angle_beta   90.00
_cell.angle_gamma   90.00
#
_symmetry.space_group_name_H-M   'P 1'
#
loop_
_entity.id
_entity.type
_entity.pdbx_description
1 polymer ?
#
loop_
_entity_poly.entity_id
_entity_poly.type
_entity_poly.pdbx_seq_one_letter_code
_entity_poly.pdbx_strand_id
1 'polypeptide(L)'
;MDNKSAYGHLAKWFEYLNDDCGYEQWSQYVIDTLKSYPVSIGLDVGCGGGWFTRAFVKEGYQMTGLDISAQMLDYAQEQSFKSGLRAEYILGDISKIKLPKRYHFATAINDCVNYIPKSKLKAAFKNVAAALQKGGVFLFDISSRRKFTQKIANTVSADDREDITYLCFNTVEGDEVTMDVTLFEKQADGSFIRKDERHVQYIYDEEEIVQALENAGFTLVKVEGHLGEDKTLADRIFFVAQKA
;
A
#
# COMPACT_ATOMS: atom_id res chain seq x y z
N MET A 1 -0.20 -18.23 3.68
CA MET A 1 0.03 -17.72 5.06
C MET A 1 -0.72 -16.40 5.21
N ASP A 2 -1.06 -16.00 6.43
CA ASP A 2 -1.81 -14.76 6.66
C ASP A 2 -0.78 -13.66 6.99
N ASN A 3 -0.75 -12.56 6.21
CA ASN A 3 0.18 -11.43 6.39
C ASN A 3 -0.07 -10.61 7.68
N LYS A 4 -0.82 -11.15 8.65
CA LYS A 4 -1.14 -10.46 9.91
C LYS A 4 0.06 -10.16 10.79
N SER A 5 1.16 -10.89 10.64
CA SER A 5 2.42 -10.65 11.36
C SER A 5 3.41 -9.79 10.55
N ALA A 6 3.10 -9.49 9.29
CA ALA A 6 3.89 -8.57 8.49
C ALA A 6 3.84 -7.17 9.12
N TYR A 7 4.95 -6.47 9.08
CA TYR A 7 5.11 -5.13 9.68
C TYR A 7 4.98 -5.06 11.21
N GLY A 8 5.16 -6.17 11.93
CA GLY A 8 5.14 -6.18 13.40
C GLY A 8 6.34 -5.45 14.01
N HIS A 9 7.52 -5.69 13.47
CA HIS A 9 8.78 -5.08 13.91
C HIS A 9 9.25 -3.96 12.98
N LEU A 10 8.95 -4.07 11.69
CA LEU A 10 9.35 -3.10 10.67
C LEU A 10 8.58 -1.78 10.78
N ALA A 11 7.37 -1.76 11.37
CA ALA A 11 6.46 -0.62 11.34
C ALA A 11 7.13 0.71 11.75
N LYS A 12 7.86 0.75 12.86
CA LYS A 12 8.51 1.97 13.35
C LYS A 12 9.71 2.44 12.51
N TRP A 13 10.27 1.53 11.70
CA TRP A 13 11.42 1.79 10.84
C TRP A 13 11.02 2.02 9.38
N PHE A 14 9.74 1.74 9.04
CA PHE A 14 9.30 1.69 7.65
C PHE A 14 9.53 3.01 6.92
N GLU A 15 9.10 4.14 7.48
CA GLU A 15 9.30 5.45 6.84
C GLU A 15 10.79 5.84 6.81
N TYR A 16 11.57 5.50 7.85
CA TYR A 16 13.00 5.77 7.90
C TYR A 16 13.78 4.98 6.84
N LEU A 17 13.48 3.68 6.66
CA LEU A 17 14.12 2.83 5.66
C LEU A 17 13.65 3.11 4.22
N ASN A 18 12.59 3.88 4.03
CA ASN A 18 12.04 4.25 2.73
C ASN A 18 12.05 5.77 2.50
N ASP A 19 12.97 6.50 3.11
CA ASP A 19 13.09 7.96 3.01
C ASP A 19 13.52 8.44 1.61
N ASP A 20 14.08 7.56 0.78
CA ASP A 20 14.47 7.79 -0.60
C ASP A 20 13.42 7.35 -1.65
N CYS A 21 12.27 6.81 -1.21
CA CYS A 21 11.24 6.26 -2.12
C CYS A 21 10.42 7.31 -2.90
N GLY A 22 10.73 8.61 -2.76
CA GLY A 22 10.06 9.68 -3.51
C GLY A 22 8.57 9.84 -3.17
N TYR A 23 8.17 9.54 -1.93
CA TYR A 23 6.77 9.58 -1.47
C TYR A 23 6.10 10.95 -1.67
N GLU A 24 6.84 12.04 -1.57
CA GLU A 24 6.32 13.39 -1.80
C GLU A 24 5.86 13.58 -3.24
N GLN A 25 6.71 13.23 -4.21
CA GLN A 25 6.37 13.31 -5.61
C GLN A 25 5.21 12.38 -5.96
N TRP A 26 5.20 11.19 -5.38
CA TRP A 26 4.14 10.21 -5.61
C TRP A 26 2.80 10.64 -5.02
N SER A 27 2.78 11.12 -3.77
CA SER A 27 1.56 11.64 -3.17
C SER A 27 1.00 12.84 -3.96
N GLN A 28 1.87 13.72 -4.44
CA GLN A 28 1.46 14.84 -5.29
C GLN A 28 0.83 14.37 -6.60
N TYR A 29 1.41 13.36 -7.25
CA TYR A 29 0.86 12.78 -8.48
C TYR A 29 -0.56 12.20 -8.27
N VAL A 30 -0.78 11.49 -7.16
CA VAL A 30 -2.10 10.94 -6.82
C VAL A 30 -3.09 12.07 -6.50
N ILE A 31 -2.66 13.09 -5.75
CA ILE A 31 -3.46 14.28 -5.43
C ILE A 31 -3.86 15.01 -6.70
N ASP A 32 -2.94 15.25 -7.63
CA ASP A 32 -3.23 15.94 -8.90
C ASP A 32 -4.23 15.14 -9.76
N THR A 33 -4.14 13.82 -9.73
CA THR A 33 -5.14 12.95 -10.36
C THR A 33 -6.52 13.14 -9.70
N LEU A 34 -6.59 13.20 -8.36
CA LEU A 34 -7.83 13.38 -7.61
C LEU A 34 -8.49 14.75 -7.85
N LYS A 35 -7.72 15.82 -8.17
CA LYS A 35 -8.25 17.15 -8.50
C LYS A 35 -9.18 17.15 -9.70
N SER A 36 -9.12 16.13 -10.55
CA SER A 36 -10.03 15.96 -11.69
C SER A 36 -11.43 15.47 -11.29
N TYR A 37 -11.64 15.17 -10.01
CA TYR A 37 -12.88 14.61 -9.48
C TYR A 37 -13.42 15.47 -8.32
N PRO A 38 -14.75 15.60 -8.16
CA PRO A 38 -15.35 16.35 -7.04
C PRO A 38 -15.34 15.51 -5.75
N VAL A 39 -14.16 15.29 -5.18
CA VAL A 39 -13.94 14.41 -4.02
C VAL A 39 -13.43 15.16 -2.80
N SER A 40 -13.79 14.71 -1.60
CA SER A 40 -13.36 15.32 -0.34
C SER A 40 -13.20 14.34 0.82
N ILE A 41 -13.80 13.14 0.73
CA ILE A 41 -13.74 12.12 1.78
C ILE A 41 -13.09 10.87 1.19
N GLY A 42 -11.95 10.46 1.73
CA GLY A 42 -11.14 9.37 1.21
C GLY A 42 -10.97 8.20 2.18
N LEU A 43 -10.79 7.01 1.60
CA LEU A 43 -10.39 5.78 2.26
C LEU A 43 -9.00 5.38 1.73
N ASP A 44 -8.01 5.27 2.61
CA ASP A 44 -6.67 4.80 2.28
C ASP A 44 -6.51 3.35 2.74
N VAL A 45 -6.56 2.42 1.79
CA VAL A 45 -6.54 0.97 2.03
C VAL A 45 -5.10 0.48 2.07
N GLY A 46 -4.72 -0.22 3.15
CA GLY A 46 -3.33 -0.58 3.40
C GLY A 46 -2.48 0.66 3.66
N CYS A 47 -2.99 1.56 4.50
CA CYS A 47 -2.37 2.87 4.73
C CYS A 47 -0.99 2.80 5.40
N GLY A 48 -0.60 1.63 5.94
CA GLY A 48 0.65 1.44 6.64
C GLY A 48 0.87 2.48 7.74
N GLY A 49 2.05 3.08 7.77
CA GLY A 49 2.43 4.16 8.69
C GLY A 49 1.70 5.50 8.45
N GLY A 50 0.78 5.55 7.47
CA GLY A 50 -0.10 6.69 7.24
C GLY A 50 0.55 7.85 6.46
N TRP A 51 1.64 7.64 5.74
CA TRP A 51 2.28 8.68 4.95
C TRP A 51 1.31 9.33 3.95
N PHE A 52 0.71 8.53 3.05
CA PHE A 52 -0.23 9.01 2.05
C PHE A 52 -1.50 9.58 2.70
N THR A 53 -2.02 8.92 3.74
CA THR A 53 -3.14 9.43 4.53
C THR A 53 -2.86 10.85 5.02
N ARG A 54 -1.69 11.10 5.63
CA ARG A 54 -1.28 12.44 6.11
C ARG A 54 -1.09 13.44 4.97
N ALA A 55 -0.53 13.00 3.83
CA ALA A 55 -0.37 13.85 2.66
C ALA A 55 -1.73 14.33 2.13
N PHE A 56 -2.73 13.45 2.03
CA PHE A 56 -4.09 13.81 1.62
C PHE A 56 -4.78 14.75 2.64
N VAL A 57 -4.57 14.52 3.95
CA VAL A 57 -5.12 15.44 4.99
C VAL A 57 -4.53 16.84 4.85
N LYS A 58 -3.23 16.98 4.54
CA LYS A 58 -2.60 18.29 4.30
C LYS A 58 -3.23 19.04 3.14
N GLU A 59 -3.71 18.33 2.12
CA GLU A 59 -4.44 18.90 0.96
C GLU A 59 -5.93 19.17 1.25
N GLY A 60 -6.38 18.91 2.47
CA GLY A 60 -7.75 19.23 2.90
C GLY A 60 -8.76 18.10 2.76
N TYR A 61 -8.34 16.90 2.39
CA TYR A 61 -9.23 15.73 2.36
C TYR A 61 -9.51 15.20 3.77
N GLN A 62 -10.74 14.73 4.00
CA GLN A 62 -11.09 13.96 5.19
C GLN A 62 -10.72 12.49 4.97
N MET A 63 -9.75 11.97 5.73
CA MET A 63 -9.19 10.65 5.47
C MET A 63 -9.51 9.64 6.56
N THR A 64 -9.77 8.42 6.13
CA THR A 64 -9.77 7.21 6.94
C THR A 64 -8.70 6.27 6.41
N GLY A 65 -7.67 5.94 7.21
CA GLY A 65 -6.71 4.90 6.92
C GLY A 65 -7.24 3.53 7.41
N LEU A 66 -7.07 2.51 6.59
CA LEU A 66 -7.37 1.11 6.91
C LEU A 66 -6.12 0.28 6.74
N ASP A 67 -5.72 -0.47 7.76
CA ASP A 67 -4.63 -1.42 7.67
C ASP A 67 -4.92 -2.69 8.47
N ILE A 68 -4.26 -3.79 8.10
CA ILE A 68 -4.37 -5.07 8.80
C ILE A 68 -3.39 -5.18 9.98
N SER A 69 -2.34 -4.36 10.00
CA SER A 69 -1.32 -4.31 11.04
C SER A 69 -1.65 -3.26 12.10
N ALA A 70 -1.86 -3.73 13.34
CA ALA A 70 -2.07 -2.83 14.48
C ALA A 70 -0.84 -1.95 14.72
N GLN A 71 0.37 -2.51 14.57
CA GLN A 71 1.63 -1.79 14.78
C GLN A 71 1.82 -0.64 13.78
N MET A 72 1.44 -0.87 12.51
CA MET A 72 1.42 0.20 11.51
C MET A 72 0.44 1.31 11.88
N LEU A 73 -0.76 0.95 12.35
CA LEU A 73 -1.75 1.95 12.75
C LEU A 73 -1.34 2.72 14.01
N ASP A 74 -0.71 2.06 14.98
CA ASP A 74 -0.15 2.74 16.17
C ASP A 74 0.88 3.79 15.74
N TYR A 75 1.79 3.42 14.84
CA TYR A 75 2.76 4.35 14.25
C TYR A 75 2.08 5.48 13.46
N ALA A 76 1.08 5.17 12.62
CA ALA A 76 0.34 6.15 11.84
C ALA A 76 -0.37 7.19 12.72
N GLN A 77 -0.99 6.76 13.82
CA GLN A 77 -1.64 7.63 14.80
C GLN A 77 -0.62 8.54 15.49
N GLU A 78 0.51 7.98 15.91
CA GLU A 78 1.59 8.76 16.53
C GLU A 78 2.12 9.84 15.60
N GLN A 79 2.41 9.50 14.32
CA GLN A 79 2.91 10.46 13.34
C GLN A 79 1.87 11.52 12.99
N SER A 80 0.59 11.16 12.91
CA SER A 80 -0.50 12.12 12.71
C SER A 80 -0.61 13.10 13.86
N PHE A 81 -0.52 12.61 15.11
CA PHE A 81 -0.53 13.45 16.30
C PHE A 81 0.67 14.41 16.32
N LYS A 82 1.88 13.91 16.08
CA LYS A 82 3.11 14.75 16.02
C LYS A 82 3.03 15.84 14.95
N SER A 83 2.35 15.56 13.84
CA SER A 83 2.17 16.50 12.73
C SER A 83 0.97 17.44 12.89
N GLY A 84 0.18 17.31 13.97
CA GLY A 84 -1.06 18.07 14.17
C GLY A 84 -2.16 17.76 13.16
N LEU A 85 -2.08 16.64 12.46
CA LEU A 85 -3.04 16.21 11.44
C LEU A 85 -4.08 15.26 12.04
N ARG A 86 -5.31 15.33 11.51
CA ARG A 86 -6.41 14.47 11.98
C ARG A 86 -6.86 13.52 10.87
N ALA A 87 -6.67 12.23 11.09
CA ALA A 87 -7.22 11.16 10.27
C ALA A 87 -7.89 10.12 11.19
N GLU A 88 -8.88 9.40 10.68
CA GLU A 88 -9.39 8.19 11.32
C GLU A 88 -8.52 7.00 10.93
N TYR A 89 -8.32 6.04 11.84
CA TYR A 89 -7.61 4.80 11.54
C TYR A 89 -8.44 3.60 11.99
N ILE A 90 -8.57 2.59 11.11
CA ILE A 90 -9.38 1.40 11.32
C ILE A 90 -8.50 0.15 11.11
N LEU A 91 -8.46 -0.72 12.11
CA LEU A 91 -7.83 -2.03 12.00
C LEU A 91 -8.78 -2.99 11.25
N GLY A 92 -8.32 -3.55 10.13
CA GLY A 92 -9.15 -4.50 9.40
C GLY A 92 -8.55 -5.03 8.10
N ASP A 93 -9.04 -6.19 7.67
CA ASP A 93 -8.73 -6.81 6.39
C ASP A 93 -9.77 -6.36 5.36
N ILE A 94 -9.36 -5.62 4.33
CA ILE A 94 -10.26 -5.10 3.28
C ILE A 94 -11.05 -6.21 2.57
N SER A 95 -10.52 -7.43 2.53
CA SER A 95 -11.23 -8.57 1.96
C SER A 95 -12.42 -9.06 2.81
N LYS A 96 -12.51 -8.62 4.06
CA LYS A 96 -13.50 -9.10 5.06
C LYS A 96 -14.34 -8.00 5.69
N ILE A 97 -13.75 -6.80 5.87
CA ILE A 97 -14.40 -5.71 6.60
C ILE A 97 -15.54 -5.11 5.79
N LYS A 98 -16.61 -4.72 6.49
CA LYS A 98 -17.68 -3.91 5.92
C LYS A 98 -17.54 -2.48 6.43
N LEU A 99 -17.31 -1.56 5.53
CA LEU A 99 -17.17 -0.14 5.81
C LEU A 99 -18.48 0.60 5.48
N PRO A 100 -18.77 1.74 6.14
CA PRO A 100 -19.92 2.57 5.78
C PRO A 100 -19.73 3.15 4.37
N LYS A 101 -20.82 3.23 3.61
CA LYS A 101 -20.84 3.83 2.26
C LYS A 101 -20.81 5.35 2.38
N ARG A 102 -19.61 5.93 2.48
CA ARG A 102 -19.45 7.38 2.64
C ARG A 102 -18.32 8.01 1.82
N TYR A 103 -17.42 7.18 1.28
CA TYR A 103 -16.20 7.68 0.64
C TYR A 103 -16.46 8.13 -0.80
N HIS A 104 -15.83 9.23 -1.20
CA HIS A 104 -15.83 9.74 -2.57
C HIS A 104 -14.70 9.11 -3.38
N PHE A 105 -13.60 8.77 -2.72
CA PHE A 105 -12.50 8.05 -3.33
C PHE A 105 -11.89 7.04 -2.38
N ALA A 106 -11.18 6.08 -2.94
CA ALA A 106 -10.32 5.18 -2.23
C ALA A 106 -8.93 5.15 -2.87
N THR A 107 -7.91 4.96 -2.06
CA THR A 107 -6.54 4.71 -2.50
C THR A 107 -6.06 3.37 -1.97
N ALA A 108 -5.12 2.72 -2.68
CA ALA A 108 -4.35 1.57 -2.19
C ALA A 108 -2.94 1.68 -2.81
N ILE A 109 -2.12 2.54 -2.22
CA ILE A 109 -0.84 2.98 -2.78
C ILE A 109 0.32 2.20 -2.15
N ASN A 110 1.41 2.09 -2.91
CA ASN A 110 2.63 1.38 -2.54
C ASN A 110 2.42 -0.13 -2.46
N ASP A 111 2.01 -0.73 -3.59
CA ASP A 111 1.82 -2.17 -3.81
C ASP A 111 0.97 -2.88 -2.74
N CYS A 112 0.09 -2.16 -2.05
CA CYS A 112 -0.85 -2.74 -1.09
C CYS A 112 -1.67 -3.89 -1.72
N VAL A 113 -2.09 -3.74 -2.98
CA VAL A 113 -2.87 -4.76 -3.70
C VAL A 113 -2.09 -6.07 -3.85
N ASN A 114 -0.77 -6.02 -4.01
CA ASN A 114 0.06 -7.23 -4.11
C ASN A 114 0.06 -8.07 -2.81
N TYR A 115 -0.26 -7.49 -1.65
CA TYR A 115 -0.42 -8.24 -0.39
C TYR A 115 -1.74 -9.00 -0.29
N ILE A 116 -2.70 -8.75 -1.18
CA ILE A 116 -3.99 -9.43 -1.19
C ILE A 116 -3.84 -10.76 -1.94
N PRO A 117 -4.13 -11.92 -1.34
CA PRO A 117 -4.11 -13.19 -2.08
C PRO A 117 -5.08 -13.19 -3.27
N LYS A 118 -4.70 -13.82 -4.39
CA LYS A 118 -5.53 -13.89 -5.61
C LYS A 118 -6.98 -14.34 -5.32
N SER A 119 -7.16 -15.31 -4.42
CA SER A 119 -8.48 -15.79 -4.00
C SER A 119 -9.33 -14.75 -3.25
N LYS A 120 -8.72 -13.69 -2.72
CA LYS A 120 -9.40 -12.63 -1.95
C LYS A 120 -9.56 -11.33 -2.73
N LEU A 121 -8.89 -11.14 -3.87
CA LEU A 121 -8.88 -9.89 -4.63
C LEU A 121 -10.30 -9.43 -4.99
N LYS A 122 -11.14 -10.33 -5.50
CA LYS A 122 -12.55 -10.05 -5.84
C LYS A 122 -13.35 -9.53 -4.63
N ALA A 123 -13.14 -10.11 -3.46
CA ALA A 123 -13.82 -9.68 -2.23
C ALA A 123 -13.32 -8.31 -1.78
N ALA A 124 -12.01 -8.07 -1.82
CA ALA A 124 -11.41 -6.79 -1.48
C ALA A 124 -11.95 -5.65 -2.37
N PHE A 125 -11.94 -5.82 -3.70
CA PHE A 125 -12.44 -4.80 -4.61
C PHE A 125 -13.95 -4.57 -4.47
N LYS A 126 -14.75 -5.62 -4.21
CA LYS A 126 -16.17 -5.47 -3.89
C LYS A 126 -16.40 -4.66 -2.60
N ASN A 127 -15.58 -4.85 -1.58
CA ASN A 127 -15.70 -4.11 -0.33
C ASN A 127 -15.29 -2.64 -0.52
N VAL A 128 -14.25 -2.35 -1.33
CA VAL A 128 -13.91 -0.98 -1.73
C VAL A 128 -15.09 -0.35 -2.49
N ALA A 129 -15.65 -1.05 -3.49
CA ALA A 129 -16.80 -0.56 -4.22
C ALA A 129 -18.01 -0.30 -3.30
N ALA A 130 -18.26 -1.18 -2.33
CA ALA A 130 -19.37 -1.00 -1.37
C ALA A 130 -19.18 0.23 -0.47
N ALA A 131 -17.95 0.57 -0.10
CA ALA A 131 -17.61 1.74 0.70
C ALA A 131 -17.71 3.06 -0.07
N LEU A 132 -17.50 3.03 -1.40
CA LEU A 132 -17.57 4.20 -2.27
C LEU A 132 -19.03 4.58 -2.60
N GLN A 133 -19.27 5.87 -2.73
CA GLN A 133 -20.49 6.42 -3.33
C GLN A 133 -20.54 6.11 -4.83
N LYS A 134 -21.70 6.32 -5.47
CA LYS A 134 -21.83 6.21 -6.93
C LYS A 134 -20.95 7.30 -7.59
N GLY A 135 -20.21 6.90 -8.64
CA GLY A 135 -19.25 7.77 -9.30
C GLY A 135 -17.94 7.97 -8.53
N GLY A 136 -17.79 7.33 -7.37
CA GLY A 136 -16.55 7.38 -6.59
C GLY A 136 -15.39 6.72 -7.33
N VAL A 137 -14.16 7.17 -7.06
CA VAL A 137 -12.97 6.73 -7.76
C VAL A 137 -12.06 5.88 -6.87
N PHE A 138 -11.42 4.87 -7.47
CA PHE A 138 -10.44 4.02 -6.82
C PHE A 138 -9.10 4.13 -7.54
N LEU A 139 -8.08 4.60 -6.83
CA LEU A 139 -6.72 4.78 -7.33
C LEU A 139 -5.78 3.82 -6.59
N PHE A 140 -5.03 3.05 -7.32
CA PHE A 140 -4.09 2.11 -6.70
C PHE A 140 -2.95 1.76 -7.64
N ASP A 141 -1.93 1.13 -7.10
CA ASP A 141 -0.84 0.56 -7.88
C ASP A 141 -0.58 -0.89 -7.54
N ILE A 142 0.09 -1.55 -8.45
CA ILE A 142 0.72 -2.86 -8.24
C ILE A 142 2.19 -2.80 -8.64
N SER A 143 3.04 -3.53 -7.94
CA SER A 143 4.36 -3.88 -8.45
C SER A 143 4.21 -4.79 -9.66
N SER A 144 4.89 -4.45 -10.76
CA SER A 144 4.77 -5.16 -12.03
C SER A 144 5.40 -6.55 -11.99
N ARG A 145 4.91 -7.47 -12.83
CA ARG A 145 5.55 -8.78 -13.04
C ARG A 145 7.03 -8.63 -13.40
N ARG A 146 7.36 -7.63 -14.25
CA ARG A 146 8.73 -7.31 -14.62
C ARG A 146 9.60 -7.01 -13.41
N LYS A 147 9.14 -6.16 -12.47
CA LYS A 147 9.86 -5.86 -11.23
C LYS A 147 10.15 -7.13 -10.43
N PHE A 148 9.12 -7.95 -10.19
CA PHE A 148 9.29 -9.16 -9.40
C PHE A 148 10.22 -10.17 -10.05
N THR A 149 10.07 -10.43 -11.35
CA THR A 149 10.83 -11.49 -12.04
C THR A 149 12.23 -11.08 -12.49
N GLN A 150 12.46 -9.79 -12.77
CA GLN A 150 13.74 -9.33 -13.33
C GLN A 150 14.62 -8.58 -12.32
N LYS A 151 14.01 -7.96 -11.29
CA LYS A 151 14.76 -7.15 -10.33
C LYS A 151 14.77 -7.73 -8.92
N ILE A 152 13.71 -8.41 -8.51
CA ILE A 152 13.55 -8.89 -7.12
C ILE A 152 13.85 -10.39 -6.99
N ALA A 153 13.50 -11.20 -8.01
CA ALA A 153 13.63 -12.65 -7.93
C ALA A 153 15.02 -13.10 -7.50
N ASN A 154 15.07 -13.88 -6.41
CA ASN A 154 16.29 -14.47 -5.87
C ASN A 154 17.40 -13.46 -5.52
N THR A 155 17.01 -12.26 -5.08
CA THR A 155 17.92 -11.20 -4.67
C THR A 155 17.95 -11.07 -3.14
N VAL A 156 18.99 -10.42 -2.65
CA VAL A 156 19.09 -9.94 -1.27
C VAL A 156 19.19 -8.43 -1.33
N SER A 157 18.27 -7.75 -0.65
CA SER A 157 18.35 -6.30 -0.42
C SER A 157 18.90 -6.06 0.99
N ALA A 158 19.79 -5.10 1.13
CA ALA A 158 20.37 -4.71 2.41
C ALA A 158 20.39 -3.19 2.53
N ASP A 159 20.04 -2.69 3.71
CA ASP A 159 20.20 -1.29 4.10
C ASP A 159 20.80 -1.27 5.50
N ASP A 160 21.98 -0.66 5.64
CA ASP A 160 22.71 -0.60 6.90
C ASP A 160 22.82 0.85 7.35
N ARG A 161 22.10 1.18 8.42
CA ARG A 161 22.04 2.53 9.00
C ARG A 161 22.51 2.50 10.45
N GLU A 162 22.69 3.68 11.05
CA GLU A 162 23.25 3.82 12.39
C GLU A 162 22.50 3.00 13.45
N ASP A 163 21.17 2.98 13.40
CA ASP A 163 20.32 2.38 14.44
C ASP A 163 19.69 1.06 14.03
N ILE A 164 19.74 0.70 12.74
CA ILE A 164 19.06 -0.46 12.19
C ILE A 164 19.79 -1.01 10.96
N THR A 165 20.00 -2.30 10.92
CA THR A 165 20.37 -3.01 9.68
C THR A 165 19.16 -3.83 9.21
N TYR A 166 18.79 -3.64 7.96
CA TYR A 166 17.71 -4.35 7.27
C TYR A 166 18.30 -5.30 6.23
N LEU A 167 17.87 -6.55 6.26
CA LEU A 167 18.17 -7.56 5.22
C LEU A 167 16.86 -8.16 4.75
N CYS A 168 16.70 -8.28 3.43
CA CYS A 168 15.52 -8.92 2.83
C CYS A 168 15.95 -9.95 1.79
N PHE A 169 15.59 -11.20 2.02
CA PHE A 169 15.83 -12.30 1.11
C PHE A 169 14.56 -12.55 0.31
N ASN A 170 14.64 -12.34 -1.01
CA ASN A 170 13.50 -12.43 -1.90
C ASN A 170 13.51 -13.76 -2.66
N THR A 171 12.37 -14.46 -2.64
CA THR A 171 12.15 -15.70 -3.41
C THR A 171 10.86 -15.55 -4.22
N VAL A 172 10.91 -15.90 -5.50
CA VAL A 172 9.74 -15.89 -6.39
C VAL A 172 9.46 -17.31 -6.85
N GLU A 173 8.27 -17.82 -6.52
CA GLU A 173 7.79 -19.14 -6.93
C GLU A 173 6.42 -19.01 -7.61
N GLY A 174 6.38 -19.17 -8.92
CA GLY A 174 5.16 -18.90 -9.71
C GLY A 174 4.74 -17.43 -9.59
N ASP A 175 3.55 -17.21 -9.06
CA ASP A 175 3.00 -15.87 -8.82
C ASP A 175 3.09 -15.44 -7.34
N GLU A 176 3.83 -16.16 -6.51
CA GLU A 176 4.05 -15.81 -5.10
C GLU A 176 5.48 -15.29 -4.89
N VAL A 177 5.58 -14.19 -4.17
CA VAL A 177 6.83 -13.55 -3.77
C VAL A 177 6.93 -13.60 -2.26
N THR A 178 7.91 -14.32 -1.76
CA THR A 178 8.23 -14.36 -0.33
C THR A 178 9.40 -13.44 -0.06
N MET A 179 9.25 -12.58 0.93
CA MET A 179 10.28 -11.68 1.43
C MET A 179 10.56 -12.02 2.90
N ASP A 180 11.68 -12.68 3.14
CA ASP A 180 12.16 -12.98 4.49
C ASP A 180 13.01 -11.81 4.97
N VAL A 181 12.46 -11.01 5.89
CA VAL A 181 13.09 -9.80 6.42
C VAL A 181 13.75 -10.11 7.75
N THR A 182 15.00 -9.71 7.89
CA THR A 182 15.74 -9.71 9.16
C THR A 182 16.16 -8.30 9.49
N LEU A 183 15.82 -7.85 10.70
CA LEU A 183 16.23 -6.58 11.26
C LEU A 183 17.23 -6.81 12.39
N PHE A 184 18.29 -6.00 12.46
CA PHE A 184 19.17 -5.89 13.61
C PHE A 184 19.03 -4.48 14.18
N GLU A 185 18.33 -4.36 15.29
CA GLU A 185 18.02 -3.09 15.95
C GLU A 185 19.04 -2.81 17.05
N LYS A 186 19.78 -1.70 16.94
CA LYS A 186 20.77 -1.26 17.90
C LYS A 186 20.13 -0.86 19.22
N GLN A 187 20.71 -1.29 20.32
CA GLN A 187 20.30 -0.95 21.67
C GLN A 187 21.19 0.13 22.27
N ALA A 188 20.74 0.74 23.38
CA ALA A 188 21.48 1.80 24.05
C ALA A 188 22.86 1.35 24.60
N ASP A 189 23.02 0.05 24.86
CA ASP A 189 24.29 -0.54 25.30
C ASP A 189 25.24 -0.91 24.14
N GLY A 190 24.83 -0.65 22.89
CA GLY A 190 25.57 -0.98 21.68
C GLY A 190 25.36 -2.42 21.17
N SER A 191 24.59 -3.24 21.86
CA SER A 191 24.18 -4.54 21.34
C SER A 191 23.13 -4.43 20.26
N PHE A 192 22.85 -5.55 19.55
CA PHE A 192 21.81 -5.60 18.53
C PHE A 192 20.80 -6.70 18.86
N ILE A 193 19.52 -6.38 18.70
CA ILE A 193 18.45 -7.36 18.79
C ILE A 193 18.02 -7.74 17.36
N ARG A 194 18.06 -9.04 17.08
CA ARG A 194 17.55 -9.60 15.82
C ARG A 194 16.04 -9.78 15.91
N LYS A 195 15.35 -9.39 14.84
CA LYS A 195 13.92 -9.59 14.62
C LYS A 195 13.69 -10.09 13.21
N ASP A 196 12.83 -11.09 13.06
CA ASP A 196 12.54 -11.68 11.76
C ASP A 196 11.06 -11.52 11.44
N GLU A 197 10.75 -11.20 10.17
CA GLU A 197 9.40 -11.11 9.63
C GLU A 197 9.35 -11.80 8.27
N ARG A 198 8.17 -12.27 7.90
CA ARG A 198 7.91 -12.77 6.56
C ARG A 198 6.77 -12.01 5.93
N HIS A 199 7.00 -11.51 4.74
CA HIS A 199 6.00 -10.88 3.89
C HIS A 199 5.74 -11.77 2.68
N VAL A 200 4.47 -11.80 2.24
CA VAL A 200 4.09 -12.52 1.03
C VAL A 200 3.33 -11.57 0.14
N GLN A 201 3.79 -11.42 -1.09
CA GLN A 201 3.12 -10.66 -2.15
C GLN A 201 2.73 -11.59 -3.29
N TYR A 202 1.78 -11.16 -4.10
CA TYR A 202 1.28 -11.91 -5.25
C TYR A 202 1.47 -11.10 -6.52
N ILE A 203 1.95 -11.77 -7.57
CA ILE A 203 2.13 -11.18 -8.88
C ILE A 203 0.77 -11.21 -9.59
N TYR A 204 0.32 -10.04 -10.02
CA TYR A 204 -0.88 -9.87 -10.81
C TYR A 204 -0.52 -9.42 -12.23
N ASP A 205 -1.23 -9.96 -13.21
CA ASP A 205 -1.26 -9.42 -14.55
C ASP A 205 -2.34 -8.34 -14.66
N GLU A 206 -2.17 -7.42 -15.61
CA GLU A 206 -3.12 -6.30 -15.82
C GLU A 206 -4.54 -6.82 -16.06
N GLU A 207 -4.68 -7.88 -16.86
CA GLU A 207 -5.96 -8.51 -17.19
C GLU A 207 -6.68 -9.06 -15.95
N GLU A 208 -5.96 -9.64 -14.99
CA GLU A 208 -6.52 -10.12 -13.73
C GLU A 208 -7.10 -8.97 -12.90
N ILE A 209 -6.38 -7.84 -12.85
CA ILE A 209 -6.81 -6.63 -12.14
C ILE A 209 -8.04 -6.03 -12.82
N VAL A 210 -8.03 -5.87 -14.15
CA VAL A 210 -9.15 -5.32 -14.92
C VAL A 210 -10.41 -6.17 -14.71
N GLN A 211 -10.28 -7.48 -14.82
CA GLN A 211 -11.41 -8.40 -14.60
C GLN A 211 -11.95 -8.32 -13.15
N ALA A 212 -11.07 -8.13 -12.16
CA ALA A 212 -11.49 -7.98 -10.76
C ALA A 212 -12.23 -6.65 -10.53
N LEU A 213 -11.79 -5.55 -11.17
CA LEU A 213 -12.46 -4.25 -11.15
C LEU A 213 -13.86 -4.33 -11.76
N GLU A 214 -14.01 -4.90 -12.96
CA GLU A 214 -15.28 -5.06 -13.64
C GLU A 214 -16.26 -5.90 -12.80
N ASN A 215 -15.79 -7.03 -12.24
CA ASN A 215 -16.59 -7.89 -11.36
C ASN A 215 -17.00 -7.20 -10.04
N ALA A 216 -16.35 -6.12 -9.66
CA ALA A 216 -16.69 -5.30 -8.50
C ALA A 216 -17.57 -4.09 -8.85
N GLY A 217 -17.85 -3.87 -10.14
CA GLY A 217 -18.71 -2.76 -10.62
C GLY A 217 -17.94 -1.45 -10.85
N PHE A 218 -16.64 -1.56 -11.14
CA PHE A 218 -15.84 -0.43 -11.60
C PHE A 218 -15.70 -0.44 -13.12
N THR A 219 -15.59 0.76 -13.68
CA THR A 219 -15.10 1.00 -15.05
C THR A 219 -13.66 1.50 -14.95
N LEU A 220 -12.76 0.85 -15.68
CA LEU A 220 -11.38 1.31 -15.78
C LEU A 220 -11.32 2.65 -16.53
N VAL A 221 -10.67 3.65 -15.95
CA VAL A 221 -10.50 4.99 -16.52
C VAL A 221 -9.10 5.15 -17.09
N LYS A 222 -8.07 4.68 -16.37
CA LYS A 222 -6.67 4.88 -16.73
C LYS A 222 -5.81 3.74 -16.23
N VAL A 223 -4.81 3.35 -17.03
CA VAL A 223 -3.68 2.48 -16.65
C VAL A 223 -2.41 3.07 -17.22
N GLU A 224 -1.40 3.23 -16.38
CA GLU A 224 -0.09 3.75 -16.81
C GLU A 224 1.03 3.25 -15.90
N GLY A 225 2.26 3.49 -16.26
CA GLY A 225 3.39 3.28 -15.38
C GLY A 225 3.45 4.32 -14.24
N HIS A 226 4.32 4.07 -13.27
CA HIS A 226 4.52 4.97 -12.13
C HIS A 226 4.81 6.40 -12.60
N LEU A 227 4.09 7.37 -12.01
CA LEU A 227 4.21 8.80 -12.35
C LEU A 227 4.00 9.13 -13.85
N GLY A 228 3.22 8.33 -14.57
CA GLY A 228 2.93 8.53 -15.99
C GLY A 228 3.97 7.95 -16.95
N GLU A 229 4.87 7.09 -16.46
CA GLU A 229 5.82 6.36 -17.29
C GLU A 229 5.13 5.37 -18.24
N ASP A 230 5.91 4.88 -19.22
CA ASP A 230 5.47 3.76 -20.06
C ASP A 230 5.30 2.49 -19.19
N LYS A 231 4.06 2.01 -19.11
CA LYS A 231 3.73 0.84 -18.26
C LYS A 231 4.49 -0.43 -18.65
N THR A 232 4.95 -0.55 -19.88
CA THR A 232 5.69 -1.75 -20.34
C THR A 232 7.11 -1.82 -19.76
N LEU A 233 7.65 -0.68 -19.32
CA LEU A 233 8.98 -0.54 -18.73
C LEU A 233 8.93 -0.26 -17.21
N ALA A 234 7.77 0.12 -16.72
CA ALA A 234 7.61 0.54 -15.33
C ALA A 234 7.70 -0.62 -14.33
N ASP A 235 8.27 -0.34 -13.17
CA ASP A 235 8.30 -1.27 -12.05
C ASP A 235 6.97 -1.30 -11.28
N ARG A 236 6.13 -0.27 -11.46
CA ARG A 236 4.79 -0.14 -10.88
C ARG A 236 3.80 0.25 -11.94
N ILE A 237 2.61 -0.32 -11.87
CA ILE A 237 1.48 -0.01 -12.74
C ILE A 237 0.42 0.67 -11.89
N PHE A 238 0.03 1.87 -12.29
CA PHE A 238 -0.97 2.69 -11.63
C PHE A 238 -2.32 2.59 -12.33
N PHE A 239 -3.37 2.44 -11.56
CA PHE A 239 -4.75 2.26 -12.03
C PHE A 239 -5.64 3.35 -11.46
N VAL A 240 -6.54 3.86 -12.31
CA VAL A 240 -7.67 4.71 -11.92
C VAL A 240 -8.94 4.05 -12.42
N ALA A 241 -9.86 3.76 -11.52
CA ALA A 241 -11.13 3.13 -11.83
C ALA A 241 -12.29 3.91 -11.19
N GLN A 242 -13.43 4.01 -11.86
CA GLN A 242 -14.59 4.71 -11.37
C GLN A 242 -15.74 3.74 -11.12
N LYS A 243 -16.40 3.87 -9.99
CA LYS A 243 -17.58 3.08 -9.65
C LYS A 243 -18.78 3.51 -10.51
N ALA A 244 -19.42 2.55 -11.18
CA ALA A 244 -20.63 2.74 -11.97
C ALA A 244 -21.83 3.22 -11.15
#